data_ead4454dae5837ea6e5b12d03ccee3b7
#
_entry.id   ead4454dae5837ea6e5b12d03ccee3b7
#
_cell.length_a   1.000
_cell.length_b   1.000
_cell.length_c   1.000
_cell.angle_alpha   90.00
_cell.angle_beta   90.00
_cell.angle_gamma   90.00
#
_symmetry.space_group_name_H-M   'P 1'
#
loop_
_entity.id
_entity.type
_entity.pdbx_description
1 polymer ?
#
loop_
_entity_poly.entity_id
_entity_poly.type
_entity_poly.pdbx_seq_one_letter_code
_entity_poly.pdbx_strand_id
1 'polypeptide(L)'
;MRNRKSGWRALWIVFAFAVWTSAQAAPLSLDVSGKISNTNDPTHKVFHFTEAALLALPVHSIATTTTWTPKSTFTGPLLSDILKTVGATGTQIEVHSYDDYAYTIPVSDAAHYGVVVAYAMNGTRLKISDYGPLFLVYPRDAFPSELMNVSADSKFIWQIKSFIIK
;
A
#
# COMPACT_ATOMS: atom_id res chain seq x y z
N MET A 1 35.07 -64.11 -39.90
CA MET A 1 35.45 -63.21 -38.79
C MET A 1 34.68 -61.91 -38.99
N ARG A 2 33.64 -61.66 -38.18
CA ARG A 2 32.71 -60.48 -38.34
C ARG A 2 32.78 -59.65 -37.06
N ASN A 3 33.48 -58.50 -37.12
CA ASN A 3 33.62 -57.55 -36.05
C ASN A 3 32.32 -56.71 -35.95
N ARG A 4 31.57 -56.87 -34.88
CA ARG A 4 30.47 -55.99 -34.49
C ARG A 4 31.02 -54.92 -33.56
N LYS A 5 31.04 -53.67 -34.05
CA LYS A 5 31.29 -52.46 -33.25
C LYS A 5 29.97 -52.04 -32.64
N SER A 6 29.82 -52.17 -31.33
CA SER A 6 28.69 -51.63 -30.55
C SER A 6 28.93 -50.15 -30.30
N GLY A 7 28.13 -49.29 -30.93
CA GLY A 7 28.10 -47.86 -30.63
C GLY A 7 27.25 -47.56 -29.41
N TRP A 8 27.84 -47.13 -28.33
CA TRP A 8 27.15 -46.56 -27.17
C TRP A 8 26.75 -45.13 -27.48
N ARG A 9 25.42 -44.93 -27.65
CA ARG A 9 24.84 -43.58 -27.74
C ARG A 9 24.58 -43.12 -26.31
N ALA A 10 25.45 -42.21 -25.80
CA ALA A 10 25.22 -41.52 -24.55
C ALA A 10 24.05 -40.54 -24.72
N LEU A 11 22.94 -40.81 -24.03
CA LEU A 11 21.79 -39.91 -23.96
C LEU A 11 22.10 -38.84 -22.90
N TRP A 12 22.41 -37.62 -23.33
CA TRP A 12 22.52 -36.47 -22.42
C TRP A 12 21.11 -35.98 -22.07
N ILE A 13 20.65 -36.24 -20.85
CA ILE A 13 19.43 -35.67 -20.32
C ILE A 13 19.78 -34.28 -19.78
N VAL A 14 19.38 -33.25 -20.52
CA VAL A 14 19.48 -31.87 -20.07
C VAL A 14 18.33 -31.61 -19.08
N PHE A 15 18.63 -31.57 -17.80
CA PHE A 15 17.70 -31.09 -16.78
C PHE A 15 17.59 -29.57 -16.89
N ALA A 16 16.54 -29.07 -17.54
CA ALA A 16 16.20 -27.65 -17.50
C ALA A 16 15.63 -27.32 -16.11
N PHE A 17 16.45 -26.70 -15.26
CA PHE A 17 15.98 -26.09 -14.02
C PHE A 17 15.12 -24.85 -14.39
N ALA A 18 13.81 -24.98 -14.32
CA ALA A 18 12.92 -23.84 -14.36
C ALA A 18 13.10 -23.05 -13.06
N VAL A 19 13.85 -21.95 -13.12
CA VAL A 19 13.92 -20.98 -12.01
C VAL A 19 12.58 -20.25 -11.97
N TRP A 20 11.74 -20.63 -11.04
CA TRP A 20 10.52 -19.89 -10.74
C TRP A 20 10.94 -18.63 -9.97
N THR A 21 11.04 -17.51 -10.66
CA THR A 21 11.13 -16.20 -10.02
C THR A 21 9.75 -15.90 -9.43
N SER A 22 9.59 -16.15 -8.13
CA SER A 22 8.43 -15.63 -7.40
C SER A 22 8.49 -14.10 -7.47
N ALA A 23 7.55 -13.49 -8.17
CA ALA A 23 7.36 -12.04 -8.11
C ALA A 23 7.08 -11.69 -6.65
N GLN A 24 8.08 -11.11 -5.99
CA GLN A 24 7.96 -10.68 -4.59
C GLN A 24 6.98 -9.52 -4.56
N ALA A 25 5.84 -9.70 -3.88
CA ALA A 25 4.93 -8.60 -3.63
C ALA A 25 5.68 -7.50 -2.87
N ALA A 26 5.45 -6.23 -3.23
CA ALA A 26 6.02 -5.13 -2.47
C ALA A 26 5.65 -5.28 -0.98
N PRO A 27 6.61 -5.08 -0.07
CA PRO A 27 6.34 -5.23 1.36
C PRO A 27 5.28 -4.22 1.78
N LEU A 28 4.34 -4.63 2.62
CA LEU A 28 3.40 -3.73 3.27
C LEU A 28 4.18 -2.91 4.30
N SER A 29 4.49 -1.67 3.97
CA SER A 29 5.21 -0.74 4.83
C SER A 29 4.77 0.69 4.56
N LEU A 30 4.98 1.58 5.53
CA LEU A 30 4.70 3.00 5.40
C LEU A 30 5.74 3.79 6.19
N ASP A 31 6.36 4.76 5.56
CA ASP A 31 7.25 5.70 6.21
C ASP A 31 6.51 7.00 6.53
N VAL A 32 6.64 7.50 7.75
CA VAL A 32 6.05 8.78 8.15
C VAL A 32 7.15 9.69 8.72
N SER A 33 7.22 10.92 8.20
CA SER A 33 8.23 11.91 8.57
C SER A 33 7.62 13.32 8.68
N GLY A 34 8.46 14.31 8.94
CA GLY A 34 8.06 15.71 9.06
C GLY A 34 7.69 16.10 10.49
N LYS A 35 6.58 16.82 10.72
CA LYS A 35 6.14 17.27 12.04
C LYS A 35 5.50 16.13 12.85
N ILE A 36 6.34 15.19 13.32
CA ILE A 36 5.98 14.06 14.17
C ILE A 36 6.82 14.09 15.45
N SER A 37 6.26 13.62 16.57
CA SER A 37 6.97 13.55 17.86
C SER A 37 7.55 12.17 18.16
N ASN A 38 6.99 11.12 17.56
CA ASN A 38 7.45 9.76 17.77
C ASN A 38 8.17 9.27 16.50
N THR A 39 9.39 8.76 16.66
CA THR A 39 10.20 8.16 15.60
C THR A 39 10.80 6.85 16.08
N ASN A 40 10.99 5.87 15.21
CA ASN A 40 11.76 4.65 15.47
C ASN A 40 13.06 4.59 14.66
N ASP A 41 13.28 5.58 13.80
CA ASP A 41 14.58 5.93 13.21
C ASP A 41 14.91 7.39 13.56
N PRO A 42 15.57 7.65 14.70
CA PRO A 42 15.90 9.01 15.12
C PRO A 42 16.94 9.68 14.24
N THR A 43 17.77 8.92 13.52
CA THR A 43 18.81 9.46 12.62
C THR A 43 18.18 10.19 11.44
N HIS A 44 17.17 9.59 10.83
CA HIS A 44 16.46 10.16 9.69
C HIS A 44 15.16 10.89 10.09
N LYS A 45 14.80 10.86 11.39
CA LYS A 45 13.54 11.43 11.92
C LYS A 45 12.31 10.85 11.23
N VAL A 46 12.30 9.54 11.04
CA VAL A 46 11.23 8.78 10.38
C VAL A 46 10.62 7.80 11.37
N PHE A 47 9.32 7.54 11.22
CA PHE A 47 8.65 6.40 11.80
C PHE A 47 8.36 5.38 10.71
N HIS A 48 9.05 4.24 10.76
CA HIS A 48 8.85 3.12 9.83
C HIS A 48 7.77 2.18 10.37
N PHE A 49 6.60 2.16 9.75
CA PHE A 49 5.63 1.11 9.97
C PHE A 49 6.02 -0.11 9.14
N THR A 50 6.42 -1.16 9.82
CA THR A 50 6.53 -2.50 9.22
C THR A 50 5.14 -3.09 8.99
N GLU A 51 5.03 -4.18 8.22
CA GLU A 51 3.77 -4.91 8.06
C GLU A 51 3.16 -5.29 9.41
N ALA A 52 3.98 -5.83 10.33
CA ALA A 52 3.52 -6.20 11.67
C ALA A 52 2.97 -5.01 12.45
N ALA A 53 3.60 -3.84 12.35
CA ALA A 53 3.15 -2.62 13.01
C ALA A 53 1.83 -2.09 12.41
N LEU A 54 1.68 -2.12 11.08
CA LEU A 54 0.42 -1.72 10.43
C LEU A 54 -0.73 -2.66 10.78
N LEU A 55 -0.49 -3.97 10.82
CA LEU A 55 -1.49 -4.98 11.16
C LEU A 55 -1.85 -5.00 12.65
N ALA A 56 -1.02 -4.44 13.52
CA ALA A 56 -1.29 -4.28 14.95
C ALA A 56 -2.21 -3.09 15.26
N LEU A 57 -2.39 -2.15 14.32
CA LEU A 57 -3.33 -1.04 14.46
C LEU A 57 -4.78 -1.56 14.40
N PRO A 58 -5.74 -0.82 15.01
CA PRO A 58 -7.16 -1.15 14.88
C PRO A 58 -7.58 -1.27 13.40
N VAL A 59 -8.27 -2.36 13.07
CA VAL A 59 -8.71 -2.64 11.69
C VAL A 59 -10.10 -2.06 11.47
N HIS A 60 -10.25 -1.29 10.40
CA HIS A 60 -11.51 -0.71 9.96
C HIS A 60 -11.82 -1.14 8.53
N SER A 61 -13.11 -1.17 8.20
CA SER A 61 -13.59 -1.47 6.85
C SER A 61 -14.64 -0.47 6.44
N ILE A 62 -14.53 0.06 5.23
CA ILE A 62 -15.53 0.93 4.61
C ILE A 62 -15.97 0.34 3.28
N ALA A 63 -17.27 0.37 2.99
CA ALA A 63 -17.83 -0.03 1.70
C ALA A 63 -18.21 1.24 0.91
N THR A 64 -17.48 1.52 -0.16
CA THR A 64 -17.65 2.73 -0.94
C THR A 64 -17.27 2.52 -2.41
N THR A 65 -17.75 3.40 -3.29
CA THR A 65 -17.27 3.53 -4.66
C THR A 65 -16.02 4.42 -4.72
N THR A 66 -15.21 4.25 -5.74
CA THR A 66 -14.21 5.25 -6.16
C THR A 66 -14.44 5.55 -7.64
N THR A 67 -13.71 6.52 -8.20
CA THR A 67 -13.79 6.77 -9.66
C THR A 67 -13.26 5.59 -10.48
N TRP A 68 -12.41 4.75 -9.88
CA TRP A 68 -11.74 3.62 -10.55
C TRP A 68 -12.29 2.24 -10.18
N THR A 69 -13.07 2.15 -9.09
CA THR A 69 -13.63 0.87 -8.63
C THR A 69 -15.13 0.97 -8.42
N PRO A 70 -15.90 -0.10 -8.70
CA PRO A 70 -17.26 -0.23 -8.25
C PRO A 70 -17.29 -0.25 -6.71
N LYS A 71 -18.48 -0.25 -6.12
CA LYS A 71 -18.64 -0.36 -4.66
C LYS A 71 -17.90 -1.58 -4.16
N SER A 72 -16.90 -1.32 -3.33
CA SER A 72 -15.97 -2.32 -2.79
C SER A 72 -15.76 -2.09 -1.30
N THR A 73 -15.41 -3.16 -0.57
CA THR A 73 -15.03 -3.07 0.84
C THR A 73 -13.54 -2.91 0.96
N PHE A 74 -13.10 -1.78 1.49
CA PHE A 74 -11.70 -1.46 1.74
C PHE A 74 -11.37 -1.65 3.21
N THR A 75 -10.27 -2.35 3.51
CA THR A 75 -9.89 -2.75 4.88
C THR A 75 -8.46 -2.31 5.20
N GLY A 76 -8.29 -1.67 6.34
CA GLY A 76 -7.00 -1.19 6.84
C GLY A 76 -7.14 -0.37 8.13
N PRO A 77 -6.06 0.20 8.68
CA PRO A 77 -6.13 1.16 9.78
C PRO A 77 -6.74 2.49 9.34
N LEU A 78 -7.32 3.23 10.28
CA LEU A 78 -7.67 4.62 10.04
C LEU A 78 -6.40 5.48 9.90
N LEU A 79 -6.47 6.49 9.04
CA LEU A 79 -5.42 7.51 8.93
C LEU A 79 -5.19 8.21 10.29
N SER A 80 -6.25 8.44 11.07
CA SER A 80 -6.17 9.02 12.42
C SER A 80 -5.35 8.17 13.40
N ASP A 81 -5.42 6.84 13.31
CA ASP A 81 -4.63 5.95 14.17
C ASP A 81 -3.14 5.99 13.82
N ILE A 82 -2.82 6.06 12.53
CA ILE A 82 -1.44 6.26 12.05
C ILE A 82 -0.90 7.60 12.57
N LEU A 83 -1.64 8.70 12.38
CA LEU A 83 -1.24 10.04 12.81
C LEU A 83 -1.05 10.12 14.33
N LYS A 84 -1.93 9.48 15.10
CA LYS A 84 -1.82 9.37 16.56
C LYS A 84 -0.57 8.61 16.98
N THR A 85 -0.27 7.50 16.33
CA THR A 85 0.90 6.66 16.63
C THR A 85 2.20 7.43 16.46
N VAL A 86 2.32 8.23 15.41
CA VAL A 86 3.52 9.04 15.15
C VAL A 86 3.52 10.37 15.89
N GLY A 87 2.46 10.72 16.60
CA GLY A 87 2.32 12.00 17.28
C GLY A 87 2.41 13.18 16.31
N ALA A 88 1.60 13.13 15.24
CA ALA A 88 1.58 14.17 14.23
C ALA A 88 1.08 15.50 14.79
N THR A 89 1.82 16.61 14.55
CA THR A 89 1.51 17.97 15.02
C THR A 89 1.32 18.97 13.87
N GLY A 90 1.45 18.53 12.61
CA GLY A 90 1.20 19.37 11.44
C GLY A 90 -0.27 19.50 11.08
N THR A 91 -0.55 20.29 10.06
CA THR A 91 -1.91 20.55 9.56
C THR A 91 -2.19 19.92 8.19
N GLN A 92 -1.13 19.47 7.51
CA GLN A 92 -1.20 18.88 6.18
C GLN A 92 -0.38 17.60 6.11
N ILE A 93 -0.77 16.69 5.24
CA ILE A 93 -0.09 15.45 4.94
C ILE A 93 0.21 15.46 3.44
N GLU A 94 1.48 15.44 3.07
CA GLU A 94 1.89 15.15 1.70
C GLU A 94 2.05 13.64 1.57
N VAL A 95 1.22 13.03 0.75
CA VAL A 95 1.19 11.59 0.50
C VAL A 95 2.00 11.31 -0.76
N HIS A 96 2.95 10.39 -0.68
CA HIS A 96 3.80 9.97 -1.79
C HIS A 96 3.54 8.53 -2.18
N SER A 97 3.44 8.25 -3.48
CA SER A 97 3.33 6.91 -4.04
C SER A 97 4.62 6.42 -4.70
N TYR A 98 4.66 5.13 -5.04
CA TYR A 98 5.81 4.49 -5.68
C TYR A 98 6.07 4.97 -7.12
N ASP A 99 5.04 5.50 -7.80
CA ASP A 99 5.11 6.07 -9.15
C ASP A 99 5.47 7.58 -9.16
N ASP A 100 5.98 8.09 -8.01
CA ASP A 100 6.35 9.48 -7.78
C ASP A 100 5.19 10.49 -7.81
N TYR A 101 3.94 10.01 -7.84
CA TYR A 101 2.80 10.89 -7.60
C TYR A 101 2.81 11.38 -6.16
N ALA A 102 2.50 12.67 -5.95
CA ALA A 102 2.35 13.25 -4.63
C ALA A 102 1.15 14.18 -4.58
N TYR A 103 0.39 14.12 -3.49
CA TYR A 103 -0.74 15.00 -3.25
C TYR A 103 -0.85 15.38 -1.79
N THR A 104 -1.27 16.62 -1.52
CA THR A 104 -1.39 17.12 -0.15
C THR A 104 -2.85 17.14 0.29
N ILE A 105 -3.12 16.54 1.44
CA ILE A 105 -4.45 16.52 2.08
C ILE A 105 -4.39 17.19 3.45
N PRO A 106 -5.50 17.77 3.97
CA PRO A 106 -5.56 18.26 5.34
C PRO A 106 -5.50 17.12 6.37
N VAL A 107 -4.79 17.31 7.47
CA VAL A 107 -4.81 16.37 8.62
C VAL A 107 -6.24 16.22 9.17
N SER A 108 -7.06 17.28 9.12
CA SER A 108 -8.45 17.26 9.56
C SER A 108 -9.32 16.24 8.82
N ASP A 109 -8.99 15.88 7.58
CA ASP A 109 -9.73 14.88 6.81
C ASP A 109 -9.73 13.51 7.52
N ALA A 110 -8.66 13.18 8.25
CA ALA A 110 -8.55 11.93 8.98
C ALA A 110 -9.66 11.73 10.01
N ALA A 111 -9.99 12.77 10.76
CA ALA A 111 -11.06 12.73 11.78
C ALA A 111 -12.44 13.00 11.16
N HIS A 112 -12.52 13.91 10.18
CA HIS A 112 -13.78 14.33 9.58
C HIS A 112 -14.45 13.21 8.78
N TYR A 113 -13.68 12.52 7.94
CA TYR A 113 -14.21 11.48 7.06
C TYR A 113 -14.01 10.05 7.58
N GLY A 114 -13.09 9.81 8.51
CA GLY A 114 -12.72 8.46 8.90
C GLY A 114 -12.01 7.73 7.74
N VAL A 115 -11.00 8.39 7.17
CA VAL A 115 -10.21 7.90 6.03
C VAL A 115 -9.49 6.60 6.38
N VAL A 116 -9.60 5.58 5.54
CA VAL A 116 -8.91 4.29 5.70
C VAL A 116 -7.65 4.24 4.84
N VAL A 117 -6.54 3.84 5.43
CA VAL A 117 -5.32 3.45 4.71
C VAL A 117 -5.40 1.95 4.43
N ALA A 118 -6.08 1.62 3.32
CA ALA A 118 -6.45 0.25 3.01
C ALA A 118 -5.23 -0.56 2.53
N TYR A 119 -5.09 -1.77 3.05
CA TYR A 119 -4.15 -2.80 2.56
C TYR A 119 -4.88 -3.97 1.89
N ALA A 120 -6.22 -3.98 1.94
CA ALA A 120 -7.02 -5.02 1.29
C ALA A 120 -8.31 -4.42 0.69
N MET A 121 -8.79 -5.04 -0.40
CA MET A 121 -10.05 -4.74 -1.06
C MET A 121 -10.83 -6.05 -1.26
N ASN A 122 -12.09 -6.07 -0.85
CA ASN A 122 -12.97 -7.26 -0.92
C ASN A 122 -12.33 -8.53 -0.30
N GLY A 123 -11.62 -8.37 0.83
CA GLY A 123 -10.93 -9.44 1.53
C GLY A 123 -9.60 -9.90 0.91
N THR A 124 -9.20 -9.32 -0.22
CA THR A 124 -7.93 -9.66 -0.88
C THR A 124 -6.89 -8.57 -0.66
N ARG A 125 -5.65 -8.96 -0.33
CA ARG A 125 -4.52 -8.03 -0.20
C ARG A 125 -4.30 -7.27 -1.51
N LEU A 126 -4.13 -5.96 -1.38
CA LEU A 126 -3.77 -5.10 -2.51
C LEU A 126 -2.33 -5.39 -2.97
N LYS A 127 -2.14 -5.46 -4.28
CA LYS A 127 -0.84 -5.66 -4.92
C LYS A 127 -0.41 -4.38 -5.62
N ILE A 128 0.90 -4.21 -5.84
CA ILE A 128 1.43 -3.05 -6.56
C ILE A 128 0.94 -2.99 -8.02
N SER A 129 0.56 -4.12 -8.59
CA SER A 129 -0.03 -4.20 -9.93
C SER A 129 -1.46 -3.63 -10.03
N ASP A 130 -2.08 -3.36 -8.88
CA ASP A 130 -3.40 -2.74 -8.80
C ASP A 130 -3.34 -1.45 -7.95
N TYR A 131 -3.86 -1.43 -6.72
CA TYR A 131 -3.89 -0.23 -5.87
C TYR A 131 -2.96 -0.32 -4.66
N GLY A 132 -2.17 -1.39 -4.53
CA GLY A 132 -1.34 -1.67 -3.35
C GLY A 132 0.09 -1.13 -3.42
N PRO A 133 0.82 -1.30 -2.33
CA PRO A 133 0.46 -2.04 -1.11
C PRO A 133 -0.56 -1.33 -0.20
N LEU A 134 -0.66 0.00 -0.28
CA LEU A 134 -1.57 0.84 0.48
C LEU A 134 -2.36 1.79 -0.42
N PHE A 135 -3.65 1.97 -0.09
CA PHE A 135 -4.56 2.86 -0.80
C PHE A 135 -5.30 3.75 0.20
N LEU A 136 -5.22 5.07 0.03
CA LEU A 136 -5.94 6.04 0.83
C LEU A 136 -7.37 6.15 0.32
N VAL A 137 -8.33 5.69 1.12
CA VAL A 137 -9.74 5.59 0.72
C VAL A 137 -10.63 6.42 1.63
N TYR A 138 -11.36 7.32 1.02
CA TYR A 138 -12.40 8.13 1.65
C TYR A 138 -13.76 7.44 1.53
N PRO A 139 -14.69 7.61 2.48
CA PRO A 139 -16.05 7.07 2.39
C PRO A 139 -16.92 7.90 1.43
N ARG A 140 -16.62 7.85 0.13
CA ARG A 140 -17.21 8.67 -0.93
C ARG A 140 -18.74 8.63 -0.93
N ASP A 141 -19.30 7.43 -0.74
CA ASP A 141 -20.75 7.21 -0.78
C ASP A 141 -21.46 7.81 0.45
N ALA A 142 -20.74 8.01 1.57
CA ALA A 142 -21.28 8.63 2.77
C ALA A 142 -21.27 10.17 2.73
N PHE A 143 -20.38 10.76 1.90
CA PHE A 143 -20.23 12.21 1.75
C PHE A 143 -20.30 12.63 0.26
N PRO A 144 -21.41 12.35 -0.43
CA PRO A 144 -21.49 12.53 -1.88
C PRO A 144 -21.31 13.98 -2.33
N SER A 145 -21.84 14.95 -1.58
CA SER A 145 -21.69 16.39 -1.88
C SER A 145 -20.25 16.89 -1.83
N GLU A 146 -19.42 16.26 -1.00
CA GLU A 146 -18.04 16.68 -0.75
C GLU A 146 -17.02 15.83 -1.53
N LEU A 147 -17.33 14.55 -1.76
CA LEU A 147 -16.38 13.58 -2.28
C LEU A 147 -16.71 13.04 -3.69
N MET A 148 -17.88 13.37 -4.27
CA MET A 148 -18.22 12.99 -5.66
C MET A 148 -17.92 14.11 -6.65
N ASN A 149 -16.68 14.56 -6.70
CA ASN A 149 -16.23 15.57 -7.63
C ASN A 149 -14.75 15.36 -8.01
N VAL A 150 -14.32 15.96 -9.13
CA VAL A 150 -12.97 15.78 -9.69
C VAL A 150 -11.85 16.21 -8.72
N SER A 151 -12.07 17.24 -7.92
CA SER A 151 -11.07 17.69 -6.95
C SER A 151 -10.89 16.67 -5.82
N ALA A 152 -11.98 16.03 -5.38
CA ALA A 152 -11.93 14.99 -4.36
C ALA A 152 -11.29 13.70 -4.86
N ASP A 153 -11.38 13.40 -6.17
CA ASP A 153 -10.75 12.21 -6.76
C ASP A 153 -9.23 12.20 -6.54
N SER A 154 -8.58 13.36 -6.55
CA SER A 154 -7.12 13.47 -6.28
C SER A 154 -6.71 13.06 -4.87
N LYS A 155 -7.65 12.97 -3.92
CA LYS A 155 -7.40 12.51 -2.54
C LYS A 155 -7.32 10.98 -2.43
N PHE A 156 -7.79 10.24 -3.44
CA PHE A 156 -7.73 8.77 -3.47
C PHE A 156 -6.39 8.34 -4.07
N ILE A 157 -5.40 8.17 -3.21
CA ILE A 157 -4.01 7.91 -3.60
C ILE A 157 -3.68 6.45 -3.35
N TRP A 158 -3.24 5.75 -4.38
CA TRP A 158 -2.82 4.36 -4.31
C TRP A 158 -1.30 4.19 -4.40
N GLN A 159 -0.81 2.96 -4.20
CA GLN A 159 0.61 2.62 -4.20
C GLN A 159 1.43 3.48 -3.23
N ILE A 160 0.86 3.77 -2.07
CA ILE A 160 1.48 4.68 -1.10
C ILE A 160 2.76 4.07 -0.52
N LYS A 161 3.83 4.89 -0.46
CA LYS A 161 5.11 4.58 0.17
C LYS A 161 5.39 5.41 1.42
N SER A 162 4.95 6.69 1.45
CA SER A 162 5.26 7.55 2.59
C SER A 162 4.30 8.72 2.78
N PHE A 163 4.27 9.23 4.03
CA PHE A 163 3.62 10.48 4.42
C PHE A 163 4.66 11.46 4.95
N ILE A 164 4.53 12.74 4.57
CA ILE A 164 5.30 13.85 5.14
C ILE A 164 4.31 14.80 5.81
N ILE A 165 4.40 14.91 7.13
CA ILE A 165 3.54 15.81 7.92
C ILE A 165 4.12 17.24 7.89
N LYS A 166 3.30 18.20 7.44
CA LYS A 166 3.68 19.61 7.27
C LYS A 166 2.92 20.56 8.19
#